data_7e06790ab5b5fd28cb68f9c630d7a13e
#
_entry.id   7e06790ab5b5fd28cb68f9c630d7a13e
#
_cell.length_a   1.000
_cell.length_b   1.000
_cell.length_c   1.000
_cell.angle_alpha   90.00
_cell.angle_beta   90.00
_cell.angle_gamma   90.00
#
_symmetry.space_group_name_H-M   'P 1'
#
loop_
_entity.id
_entity.type
_entity.pdbx_description
1 polymer ?
#
loop_
_entity_poly.entity_id
_entity_poly.type
_entity_poly.pdbx_seq_one_letter_code
_entity_poly.pdbx_strand_id
1 'polypeptide(L)'
;MNKNIFLLIISMVLVVPFSNAQQDAQFTQYMYNPLSFNPAYAGSRDVLSAVLMHRSQWLGVQGAPTTQHLSGHSPINETMSVGLNIMRDEVGPMQENTIQASYSYGIFLNRSLRLNFGLQLGANLLDVDFNKLSIRDPNDPNFAENIDKKFSPQFGLGAMLYDENYYVGISVPNLVETEHFDQSNNSNSKTLVKEKASFYLTGGYVWQVSPNLKFKPTLLSKITTGSPLQIDVSTNFLLYDKFTLGVAYRWDSAISALAAFQISDSWLIGVAYDMETTSYSAYNNGSLEAFLRFELFKKYNKMLTPRFF
;
A
#
# COMPACT_ATOMS: atom_id res chain seq x y z
N MET A 1 29.42 -3.84 26.24
CA MET A 1 28.29 -4.69 25.80
C MET A 1 28.89 -6.04 25.40
N ASN A 2 28.59 -7.11 26.12
CA ASN A 2 29.25 -8.42 25.94
C ASN A 2 28.94 -8.98 24.54
N LYS A 3 29.98 -9.40 23.79
CA LYS A 3 29.89 -10.02 22.47
C LYS A 3 28.87 -11.17 22.41
N ASN A 4 28.68 -11.86 23.50
CA ASN A 4 27.73 -12.97 23.65
C ASN A 4 26.27 -12.50 23.71
N ILE A 5 25.97 -11.29 24.25
CA ILE A 5 24.63 -10.69 24.28
C ILE A 5 24.24 -10.20 22.86
N PHE A 6 25.21 -9.66 22.12
CA PHE A 6 25.00 -9.23 20.72
C PHE A 6 24.74 -10.45 19.81
N LEU A 7 25.46 -11.56 19.99
CA LEU A 7 25.20 -12.80 19.25
C LEU A 7 23.87 -13.45 19.65
N LEU A 8 23.43 -13.34 20.89
CA LEU A 8 22.14 -13.87 21.35
C LEU A 8 20.98 -13.06 20.81
N ILE A 9 21.11 -11.74 20.70
CA ILE A 9 20.12 -10.87 20.05
C ILE A 9 20.03 -11.17 18.55
N ILE A 10 21.16 -11.36 17.87
CA ILE A 10 21.19 -11.74 16.45
C ILE A 10 20.57 -13.14 16.23
N SER A 11 20.84 -14.11 17.10
CA SER A 11 20.26 -15.45 16.98
C SER A 11 18.74 -15.46 17.25
N MET A 12 18.23 -14.57 18.09
CA MET A 12 16.80 -14.44 18.39
C MET A 12 16.01 -13.80 17.24
N VAL A 13 16.67 -12.99 16.41
CA VAL A 13 16.09 -12.38 15.19
C VAL A 13 16.02 -13.40 14.03
N LEU A 14 16.83 -14.47 14.05
CA LEU A 14 16.91 -15.47 12.98
C LEU A 14 15.93 -16.64 13.10
N VAL A 15 15.17 -16.77 14.20
CA VAL A 15 14.15 -17.80 14.39
C VAL A 15 12.77 -17.21 14.13
N VAL A 16 12.47 -16.94 12.86
CA VAL A 16 11.10 -16.58 12.44
C VAL A 16 10.41 -17.87 11.98
N PRO A 17 9.38 -18.37 12.68
CA PRO A 17 8.59 -19.48 12.18
C PRO A 17 7.87 -19.04 10.90
N PHE A 18 7.97 -19.85 9.84
CA PHE A 18 7.18 -19.66 8.62
C PHE A 18 5.70 -19.80 8.98
N SER A 19 5.01 -18.68 9.11
CA SER A 19 3.56 -18.61 9.28
C SER A 19 2.98 -18.05 7.99
N ASN A 20 2.10 -18.79 7.35
CA ASN A 20 1.31 -18.31 6.22
C ASN A 20 0.25 -17.36 6.79
N ALA A 21 0.45 -16.08 6.68
CA ALA A 21 -0.55 -15.05 6.99
C ALA A 21 -1.03 -14.44 5.69
N GLN A 22 -2.32 -14.16 5.61
CA GLN A 22 -2.90 -13.40 4.50
C GLN A 22 -2.26 -12.01 4.48
N GLN A 23 -1.78 -11.57 3.33
CA GLN A 23 -1.14 -10.27 3.17
C GLN A 23 -2.15 -9.31 2.52
N ASP A 24 -2.24 -8.08 3.06
CA ASP A 24 -3.01 -7.02 2.42
C ASP A 24 -2.50 -6.74 1.02
N ALA A 25 -3.39 -6.28 0.14
CA ALA A 25 -3.07 -5.88 -1.22
C ALA A 25 -1.92 -4.86 -1.24
N GLN A 26 -0.93 -5.09 -2.08
CA GLN A 26 0.24 -4.24 -2.18
C GLN A 26 0.50 -3.83 -3.63
N PHE A 27 0.82 -2.53 -3.80
CA PHE A 27 1.14 -1.95 -5.09
C PHE A 27 2.64 -1.82 -5.28
N THR A 28 3.12 -2.11 -6.47
CA THR A 28 4.51 -1.90 -6.87
C THR A 28 4.81 -0.41 -7.02
N GLN A 29 3.80 0.36 -7.44
CA GLN A 29 3.87 1.81 -7.62
C GLN A 29 3.45 2.59 -6.34
N TYR A 30 3.75 2.04 -5.14
CA TYR A 30 3.41 2.61 -3.84
C TYR A 30 3.85 4.07 -3.66
N MET A 31 4.97 4.47 -4.30
CA MET A 31 5.52 5.82 -4.22
C MET A 31 4.66 6.89 -4.91
N TYR A 32 3.69 6.50 -5.73
CA TYR A 32 2.74 7.43 -6.37
C TYR A 32 1.45 7.61 -5.58
N ASN A 33 1.16 6.70 -4.63
CA ASN A 33 -0.02 6.76 -3.78
C ASN A 33 0.25 6.34 -2.33
N PRO A 34 1.09 7.06 -1.57
CA PRO A 34 1.37 6.73 -0.17
C PRO A 34 0.14 6.85 0.75
N LEU A 35 -0.94 7.54 0.33
CA LEU A 35 -2.18 7.62 1.10
C LEU A 35 -2.81 6.24 1.34
N SER A 36 -2.54 5.25 0.48
CA SER A 36 -3.05 3.89 0.62
C SER A 36 -2.58 3.19 1.91
N PHE A 37 -1.45 3.58 2.48
CA PHE A 37 -0.90 2.98 3.69
C PHE A 37 -0.48 4.00 4.76
N ASN A 38 -0.44 5.31 4.46
CA ASN A 38 -0.07 6.33 5.45
C ASN A 38 -1.02 7.53 5.40
N PRO A 39 -1.92 7.67 6.40
CA PRO A 39 -2.87 8.80 6.45
C PRO A 39 -2.20 10.17 6.60
N ALA A 40 -0.96 10.26 7.11
CA ALA A 40 -0.22 11.51 7.21
C ALA A 40 0.19 12.09 5.85
N TYR A 41 0.09 11.30 4.77
CA TYR A 41 0.33 11.77 3.40
C TYR A 41 -0.78 12.70 2.91
N ALA A 42 -1.99 12.66 3.49
CA ALA A 42 -3.09 13.51 3.07
C ALA A 42 -2.66 15.00 3.04
N GLY A 43 -2.91 15.68 1.92
CA GLY A 43 -2.55 17.09 1.70
C GLY A 43 -1.10 17.38 1.35
N SER A 44 -0.20 16.40 1.37
CA SER A 44 1.23 16.61 1.08
C SER A 44 1.53 17.18 -0.31
N ARG A 45 0.58 17.07 -1.24
CA ARG A 45 0.67 17.63 -2.61
C ARG A 45 0.29 19.11 -2.69
N ASP A 46 -0.23 19.71 -1.61
CA ASP A 46 -0.75 21.09 -1.52
C ASP A 46 -1.87 21.42 -2.53
N VAL A 47 -2.42 20.42 -3.22
CA VAL A 47 -3.53 20.52 -4.18
C VAL A 47 -4.51 19.38 -3.96
N LEU A 48 -5.71 19.47 -4.56
CA LEU A 48 -6.56 18.30 -4.70
C LEU A 48 -5.88 17.32 -5.64
N SER A 49 -5.57 16.13 -5.12
CA SER A 49 -4.97 15.02 -5.87
C SER A 49 -5.85 13.78 -5.74
N ALA A 50 -6.12 13.12 -6.85
CA ALA A 50 -6.84 11.85 -6.91
C ALA A 50 -6.04 10.84 -7.72
N VAL A 51 -6.02 9.59 -7.26
CA VAL A 51 -5.31 8.48 -7.91
C VAL A 51 -6.26 7.29 -8.04
N LEU A 52 -6.39 6.79 -9.26
CA LEU A 52 -7.03 5.52 -9.58
C LEU A 52 -5.93 4.50 -9.89
N MET A 53 -5.98 3.32 -9.26
CA MET A 53 -5.03 2.24 -9.48
C MET A 53 -5.78 0.94 -9.77
N HIS A 54 -5.22 0.14 -10.66
CA HIS A 54 -5.67 -1.21 -10.95
C HIS A 54 -4.47 -2.15 -10.99
N ARG A 55 -4.57 -3.28 -10.29
CA ARG A 55 -3.55 -4.33 -10.27
C ARG A 55 -4.17 -5.68 -10.55
N SER A 56 -3.63 -6.42 -11.50
CA SER A 56 -3.93 -7.83 -11.75
C SER A 56 -2.67 -8.65 -11.46
N GLN A 57 -2.74 -9.48 -10.44
CA GLN A 57 -1.62 -10.35 -10.06
C GLN A 57 -1.70 -11.69 -10.78
N TRP A 58 -0.56 -12.36 -10.93
CA TRP A 58 -0.43 -13.72 -11.46
C TRP A 58 -1.24 -13.97 -12.72
N LEU A 59 -0.96 -13.19 -13.76
CA LEU A 59 -1.66 -13.26 -15.05
C LEU A 59 -1.67 -14.70 -15.59
N GLY A 60 -2.86 -15.14 -16.03
CA GLY A 60 -3.10 -16.51 -16.52
C GLY A 60 -3.56 -17.50 -15.45
N VAL A 61 -3.57 -17.14 -14.17
CA VAL A 61 -4.08 -17.96 -13.07
C VAL A 61 -5.55 -17.62 -12.82
N GLN A 62 -6.42 -18.62 -12.82
CA GLN A 62 -7.84 -18.43 -12.53
C GLN A 62 -8.05 -18.09 -11.04
N GLY A 63 -8.84 -17.06 -10.76
CA GLY A 63 -9.09 -16.59 -9.39
C GLY A 63 -7.90 -15.85 -8.75
N ALA A 64 -6.91 -15.45 -9.56
CA ALA A 64 -5.78 -14.64 -9.10
C ALA A 64 -6.23 -13.28 -8.57
N PRO A 65 -5.46 -12.66 -7.66
CA PRO A 65 -5.83 -11.40 -7.03
C PRO A 65 -6.00 -10.26 -8.05
N THR A 66 -7.08 -9.49 -7.89
CA THR A 66 -7.34 -8.26 -8.65
C THR A 66 -7.73 -7.15 -7.68
N THR A 67 -6.94 -6.09 -7.67
CA THR A 67 -7.13 -4.95 -6.77
C THR A 67 -7.46 -3.69 -7.56
N GLN A 68 -8.51 -2.98 -7.14
CA GLN A 68 -8.89 -1.66 -7.63
C GLN A 68 -8.85 -0.68 -6.47
N HIS A 69 -8.21 0.45 -6.65
CA HIS A 69 -8.06 1.44 -5.61
C HIS A 69 -8.29 2.85 -6.15
N LEU A 70 -9.18 3.57 -5.52
CA LEU A 70 -9.41 5.00 -5.73
C LEU A 70 -9.04 5.73 -4.46
N SER A 71 -8.13 6.68 -4.54
CA SER A 71 -7.80 7.56 -3.43
C SER A 71 -7.88 9.02 -3.86
N GLY A 72 -8.14 9.88 -2.90
CA GLY A 72 -8.13 11.32 -3.12
C GLY A 72 -7.82 12.06 -1.84
N HIS A 73 -7.11 13.18 -1.94
CA HIS A 73 -6.85 14.03 -0.79
C HIS A 73 -6.77 15.50 -1.20
N SER A 74 -7.03 16.37 -0.23
CA SER A 74 -6.94 17.82 -0.43
C SER A 74 -6.54 18.50 0.86
N PRO A 75 -5.71 19.56 0.80
CA PRO A 75 -5.56 20.45 1.92
C PRO A 75 -6.86 21.23 2.15
N ILE A 76 -7.26 21.39 3.42
CA ILE A 76 -8.33 22.30 3.85
C ILE A 76 -7.73 23.69 4.07
N ASN A 77 -6.55 23.72 4.72
CA ASN A 77 -5.74 24.90 4.95
C ASN A 77 -4.25 24.51 5.00
N GLU A 78 -3.37 25.41 5.45
CA GLU A 78 -1.92 25.19 5.49
C GLU A 78 -1.49 24.05 6.41
N THR A 79 -2.30 23.72 7.43
CA THR A 79 -1.96 22.71 8.44
C THR A 79 -2.88 21.50 8.43
N MET A 80 -4.09 21.62 7.91
CA MET A 80 -5.13 20.57 7.97
C MET A 80 -5.45 20.04 6.59
N SER A 81 -5.58 18.73 6.48
CA SER A 81 -5.91 18.07 5.23
C SER A 81 -6.81 16.86 5.46
N VAL A 82 -7.55 16.48 4.43
CA VAL A 82 -8.41 15.30 4.42
C VAL A 82 -8.07 14.40 3.25
N GLY A 83 -8.37 13.13 3.41
CA GLY A 83 -8.21 12.11 2.38
C GLY A 83 -9.32 11.07 2.43
N LEU A 84 -9.50 10.37 1.33
CA LEU A 84 -10.43 9.25 1.17
C LEU A 84 -9.73 8.15 0.39
N ASN A 85 -9.87 6.90 0.85
CA ASN A 85 -9.46 5.70 0.14
C ASN A 85 -10.69 4.79 -0.04
N ILE A 86 -10.84 4.24 -1.23
CA ILE A 86 -11.82 3.20 -1.55
C ILE A 86 -11.05 2.11 -2.28
N MET A 87 -11.06 0.90 -1.73
CA MET A 87 -10.35 -0.24 -2.30
C MET A 87 -11.31 -1.43 -2.43
N ARG A 88 -11.21 -2.12 -3.54
CA ARG A 88 -11.82 -3.43 -3.77
C ARG A 88 -10.73 -4.42 -4.12
N ASP A 89 -10.67 -5.49 -3.37
CA ASP A 89 -9.74 -6.59 -3.58
C ASP A 89 -10.52 -7.89 -3.76
N GLU A 90 -10.21 -8.63 -4.82
CA GLU A 90 -10.87 -9.91 -5.16
C GLU A 90 -9.80 -10.99 -5.27
N VAL A 91 -9.98 -12.10 -4.53
CA VAL A 91 -9.10 -13.26 -4.56
C VAL A 91 -9.95 -14.53 -4.52
N GLY A 92 -10.10 -15.21 -5.67
CA GLY A 92 -10.93 -16.39 -5.78
C GLY A 92 -12.40 -16.13 -5.40
N PRO A 93 -12.91 -16.76 -4.33
CA PRO A 93 -14.28 -16.56 -3.84
C PRO A 93 -14.44 -15.35 -2.95
N MET A 94 -13.32 -14.74 -2.49
CA MET A 94 -13.28 -13.67 -1.51
C MET A 94 -13.26 -12.31 -2.20
N GLN A 95 -14.05 -11.38 -1.68
CA GLN A 95 -14.07 -9.99 -2.09
C GLN A 95 -14.07 -9.10 -0.86
N GLU A 96 -13.13 -8.18 -0.80
CA GLU A 96 -13.02 -7.16 0.24
C GLU A 96 -13.27 -5.78 -0.33
N ASN A 97 -14.14 -5.00 0.32
CA ASN A 97 -14.40 -3.61 -0.02
C ASN A 97 -14.05 -2.74 1.19
N THR A 98 -13.01 -1.92 1.06
CA THR A 98 -12.51 -1.05 2.11
C THR A 98 -12.81 0.40 1.79
N ILE A 99 -13.36 1.14 2.75
CA ILE A 99 -13.59 2.59 2.66
C ILE A 99 -12.96 3.23 3.89
N GLN A 100 -12.06 4.20 3.68
CA GLN A 100 -11.30 4.84 4.75
C GLN A 100 -11.23 6.35 4.52
N ALA A 101 -11.55 7.13 5.55
CA ALA A 101 -11.35 8.57 5.60
C ALA A 101 -10.10 8.89 6.43
N SER A 102 -9.28 9.80 5.94
CA SER A 102 -8.05 10.24 6.59
C SER A 102 -8.15 11.72 6.95
N TYR A 103 -7.60 12.08 8.09
CA TYR A 103 -7.35 13.45 8.52
C TYR A 103 -5.87 13.60 8.82
N SER A 104 -5.24 14.65 8.32
CA SER A 104 -3.83 14.95 8.58
C SER A 104 -3.67 16.35 9.15
N TYR A 105 -2.81 16.46 10.16
CA TYR A 105 -2.38 17.74 10.75
C TYR A 105 -0.88 17.90 10.59
N GLY A 106 -0.47 19.01 9.96
CA GLY A 106 0.93 19.33 9.64
C GLY A 106 1.48 20.45 10.49
N ILE A 107 2.72 20.26 10.94
CA ILE A 107 3.51 21.25 11.68
C ILE A 107 4.71 21.64 10.81
N PHE A 108 4.93 22.94 10.63
CA PHE A 108 6.13 23.46 9.99
C PHE A 108 7.27 23.49 11.02
N LEU A 109 8.28 22.64 10.83
CA LEU A 109 9.49 22.66 11.66
C LEU A 109 10.45 23.78 11.24
N ASN A 110 10.45 24.08 9.95
CA ASN A 110 11.13 25.25 9.36
C ASN A 110 10.39 25.68 8.08
N ARG A 111 11.02 26.50 7.21
CA ARG A 111 10.38 27.04 5.99
C ARG A 111 9.99 25.98 4.97
N SER A 112 10.70 24.86 4.89
CA SER A 112 10.49 23.79 3.90
C SER A 112 10.10 22.45 4.55
N LEU A 113 10.60 22.17 5.77
CA LEU A 113 10.41 20.89 6.46
C LEU A 113 9.07 20.85 7.21
N ARG A 114 8.27 19.88 6.88
CA ARG A 114 6.96 19.61 7.51
C ARG A 114 6.95 18.25 8.21
N LEU A 115 6.29 18.19 9.35
CA LEU A 115 5.94 16.96 10.06
C LEU A 115 4.42 16.85 10.12
N ASN A 116 3.87 15.85 9.43
CA ASN A 116 2.45 15.56 9.42
C ASN A 116 2.15 14.37 10.33
N PHE A 117 1.04 14.46 11.07
CA PHE A 117 0.41 13.35 11.77
C PHE A 117 -0.92 13.03 11.11
N GLY A 118 -1.21 11.75 10.89
CA GLY A 118 -2.41 11.30 10.23
C GLY A 118 -3.23 10.37 11.10
N LEU A 119 -4.55 10.52 11.04
CA LEU A 119 -5.54 9.62 11.60
C LEU A 119 -6.37 9.05 10.45
N GLN A 120 -6.74 7.77 10.55
CA GLN A 120 -7.58 7.09 9.58
C GLN A 120 -8.69 6.34 10.28
N LEU A 121 -9.91 6.51 9.77
CA LEU A 121 -11.10 5.81 10.20
C LEU A 121 -11.74 5.17 8.97
N GLY A 122 -12.19 3.94 9.11
CA GLY A 122 -12.80 3.25 7.98
C GLY A 122 -13.52 1.99 8.35
N ALA A 123 -13.93 1.27 7.32
CA ALA A 123 -14.59 0.00 7.41
C ALA A 123 -14.13 -0.91 6.27
N ASN A 124 -14.01 -2.18 6.57
CA ASN A 124 -13.87 -3.26 5.62
C ASN A 124 -15.17 -4.09 5.60
N LEU A 125 -15.63 -4.42 4.40
CA LEU A 125 -16.76 -5.30 4.12
C LEU A 125 -16.25 -6.51 3.38
N LEU A 126 -16.27 -7.68 4.04
CA LEU A 126 -15.84 -8.96 3.49
C LEU A 126 -17.04 -9.75 2.99
N ASP A 127 -16.98 -10.18 1.74
CA ASP A 127 -17.89 -11.14 1.11
C ASP A 127 -17.10 -12.41 0.73
N VAL A 128 -17.63 -13.60 1.01
CA VAL A 128 -17.05 -14.88 0.58
C VAL A 128 -18.14 -15.78 0.02
N ASP A 129 -18.04 -16.09 -1.27
CA ASP A 129 -18.97 -16.99 -1.97
C ASP A 129 -18.38 -18.40 -2.06
N PHE A 130 -18.72 -19.25 -1.10
CA PHE A 130 -18.25 -20.63 -1.04
C PHE A 130 -18.78 -21.51 -2.20
N ASN A 131 -19.83 -21.08 -2.92
CA ASN A 131 -20.33 -21.80 -4.10
C ASN A 131 -19.32 -21.77 -5.27
N LYS A 132 -18.36 -20.83 -5.24
CA LYS A 132 -17.27 -20.76 -6.23
C LYS A 132 -16.14 -21.76 -5.94
N LEU A 133 -16.16 -22.43 -4.78
CA LEU A 133 -15.15 -23.40 -4.39
C LEU A 133 -15.56 -24.82 -4.78
N SER A 134 -14.57 -25.61 -5.20
CA SER A 134 -14.71 -27.06 -5.31
C SER A 134 -14.45 -27.70 -3.94
N ILE A 135 -15.49 -27.84 -3.13
CA ILE A 135 -15.39 -28.33 -1.75
C ILE A 135 -15.35 -29.88 -1.79
N ARG A 136 -14.35 -30.45 -1.13
CA ARG A 136 -14.16 -31.92 -1.09
C ARG A 136 -15.24 -32.63 -0.29
N ASP A 137 -15.73 -32.03 0.80
CA ASP A 137 -16.85 -32.52 1.61
C ASP A 137 -18.00 -31.51 1.54
N PRO A 138 -19.06 -31.78 0.75
CA PRO A 138 -20.20 -30.86 0.63
C PRO A 138 -20.98 -30.63 1.93
N ASN A 139 -20.78 -31.51 2.94
CA ASN A 139 -21.46 -31.42 4.23
C ASN A 139 -20.59 -30.73 5.31
N ASP A 140 -19.44 -30.19 4.97
CA ASP A 140 -18.62 -29.44 5.94
C ASP A 140 -19.37 -28.18 6.40
N PRO A 141 -19.73 -28.09 7.67
CA PRO A 141 -20.52 -26.96 8.20
C PRO A 141 -19.77 -25.61 8.08
N ASN A 142 -18.44 -25.60 7.90
CA ASN A 142 -17.69 -24.38 7.75
C ASN A 142 -17.93 -23.69 6.39
N PHE A 143 -18.46 -24.39 5.40
CA PHE A 143 -18.76 -23.89 4.06
C PHE A 143 -20.25 -23.90 3.73
N ALA A 144 -21.12 -24.15 4.73
CA ALA A 144 -22.57 -24.29 4.53
C ALA A 144 -23.25 -22.96 4.13
N GLU A 145 -22.74 -21.85 4.60
CA GLU A 145 -23.31 -20.52 4.37
C GLU A 145 -22.24 -19.56 3.86
N ASN A 146 -22.56 -18.76 2.85
CA ASN A 146 -21.71 -17.66 2.36
C ASN A 146 -21.54 -16.59 3.45
N ILE A 147 -20.42 -15.86 3.35
CA ILE A 147 -20.22 -14.68 4.18
C ILE A 147 -20.68 -13.48 3.39
N ASP A 148 -21.68 -12.78 3.90
CA ASP A 148 -22.25 -11.60 3.25
C ASP A 148 -21.93 -10.35 4.09
N LYS A 149 -21.15 -9.43 3.50
CA LYS A 149 -20.86 -8.09 4.02
C LYS A 149 -20.47 -8.05 5.50
N LYS A 150 -19.58 -8.95 5.90
CA LYS A 150 -19.03 -8.93 7.27
C LYS A 150 -18.29 -7.62 7.48
N PHE A 151 -18.86 -6.80 8.37
CA PHE A 151 -18.33 -5.47 8.68
C PHE A 151 -17.18 -5.56 9.68
N SER A 152 -16.09 -4.84 9.41
CA SER A 152 -14.95 -4.69 10.29
C SER A 152 -14.51 -3.23 10.35
N PRO A 153 -14.53 -2.58 11.53
CA PRO A 153 -14.06 -1.21 11.66
C PRO A 153 -12.54 -1.16 11.54
N GLN A 154 -12.02 -0.12 10.89
CA GLN A 154 -10.59 0.10 10.73
C GLN A 154 -10.16 1.43 11.33
N PHE A 155 -9.04 1.43 12.04
CA PHE A 155 -8.42 2.60 12.64
C PHE A 155 -6.94 2.60 12.28
N GLY A 156 -6.45 3.71 11.78
CA GLY A 156 -5.06 3.84 11.40
C GLY A 156 -4.43 5.12 11.88
N LEU A 157 -3.11 5.06 12.03
CA LEU A 157 -2.25 6.16 12.45
C LEU A 157 -1.07 6.28 11.50
N GLY A 158 -0.56 7.49 11.35
CA GLY A 158 0.66 7.72 10.59
C GLY A 158 1.37 9.00 11.00
N ALA A 159 2.65 9.03 10.69
CA ALA A 159 3.46 10.23 10.75
C ALA A 159 4.33 10.29 9.51
N MET A 160 4.59 11.49 9.01
CA MET A 160 5.41 11.72 7.83
C MET A 160 6.19 13.02 7.97
N LEU A 161 7.50 12.91 7.92
CA LEU A 161 8.43 14.04 7.83
C LEU A 161 8.84 14.19 6.38
N TYR A 162 8.69 15.39 5.80
CA TYR A 162 9.03 15.63 4.41
C TYR A 162 9.44 17.07 4.13
N ASP A 163 10.29 17.19 3.10
CA ASP A 163 10.77 18.43 2.52
C ASP A 163 10.55 18.36 0.99
N GLU A 164 11.08 19.32 0.24
CA GLU A 164 11.03 19.31 -1.23
C GLU A 164 11.76 18.11 -1.85
N ASN A 165 12.82 17.61 -1.21
CA ASN A 165 13.71 16.59 -1.76
C ASN A 165 13.62 15.23 -1.10
N TYR A 166 13.07 15.10 0.11
CA TYR A 166 13.03 13.84 0.82
C TYR A 166 11.78 13.69 1.66
N TYR A 167 11.47 12.46 1.95
CA TYR A 167 10.43 12.10 2.92
C TYR A 167 10.80 10.83 3.68
N VAL A 168 10.33 10.74 4.91
CA VAL A 168 10.34 9.55 5.74
C VAL A 168 8.99 9.45 6.42
N GLY A 169 8.37 8.28 6.38
CA GLY A 169 7.05 8.05 6.99
C GLY A 169 6.99 6.74 7.74
N ILE A 170 6.22 6.72 8.82
CA ILE A 170 5.82 5.53 9.54
C ILE A 170 4.31 5.50 9.64
N SER A 171 3.71 4.30 9.58
CA SER A 171 2.26 4.18 9.69
C SER A 171 1.81 2.79 10.08
N VAL A 172 0.61 2.73 10.62
CA VAL A 172 -0.19 1.52 10.85
C VAL A 172 -1.59 1.83 10.33
N PRO A 173 -1.93 1.46 9.10
CA PRO A 173 -3.23 1.80 8.50
C PRO A 173 -4.40 1.02 9.11
N ASN A 174 -4.13 -0.14 9.73
CA ASN A 174 -5.11 -0.92 10.45
C ASN A 174 -4.55 -1.39 11.80
N LEU A 175 -4.97 -0.72 12.89
CA LEU A 175 -4.57 -1.02 14.26
C LEU A 175 -5.45 -2.09 14.92
N VAL A 176 -6.68 -2.27 14.41
CA VAL A 176 -7.65 -3.19 14.99
C VAL A 176 -7.51 -4.53 14.29
N GLU A 177 -7.07 -5.55 15.04
CA GLU A 177 -7.10 -6.91 14.55
C GLU A 177 -8.56 -7.37 14.41
N THR A 178 -8.94 -7.82 13.21
CA THR A 178 -10.27 -8.31 12.90
C THR A 178 -10.27 -9.81 12.74
N GLU A 179 -11.14 -10.49 13.46
CA GLU A 179 -11.36 -11.93 13.32
C GLU A 179 -12.46 -12.18 12.29
N HIS A 180 -12.09 -12.76 11.16
CA HIS A 180 -13.01 -12.94 10.03
C HIS A 180 -13.97 -14.13 10.19
N PHE A 181 -13.81 -15.00 11.18
CA PHE A 181 -14.71 -16.14 11.41
C PHE A 181 -14.83 -16.42 12.90
N ASP A 182 -15.74 -15.75 13.59
CA ASP A 182 -16.22 -16.14 14.90
C ASP A 182 -17.71 -16.46 14.81
N GLN A 183 -18.03 -17.75 14.76
CA GLN A 183 -19.37 -18.23 15.11
C GLN A 183 -19.31 -18.75 16.54
N SER A 184 -19.42 -17.86 17.49
CA SER A 184 -19.60 -18.23 18.88
C SER A 184 -21.01 -18.79 19.06
N ASN A 185 -21.16 -20.08 19.06
CA ASN A 185 -22.18 -20.78 19.88
C ASN A 185 -22.02 -22.30 19.89
N ASN A 186 -21.03 -22.87 19.17
CA ASN A 186 -20.71 -24.30 19.31
C ASN A 186 -19.21 -24.52 19.28
N SER A 187 -18.72 -25.25 20.24
CA SER A 187 -17.34 -25.42 20.69
C SER A 187 -16.29 -25.97 19.69
N ASN A 188 -16.49 -25.84 18.38
CA ASN A 188 -15.56 -26.35 17.36
C ASN A 188 -15.33 -25.41 16.16
N SER A 189 -15.77 -24.16 16.17
CA SER A 189 -15.50 -23.21 15.08
C SER A 189 -14.08 -22.68 15.17
N LYS A 190 -13.25 -23.07 14.21
CA LYS A 190 -11.89 -22.51 14.04
C LYS A 190 -12.00 -21.14 13.39
N THR A 191 -11.42 -20.10 13.99
CA THR A 191 -11.13 -18.81 13.36
C THR A 191 -10.28 -19.08 12.11
N LEU A 192 -10.81 -18.84 10.91
CA LEU A 192 -10.14 -19.20 9.66
C LEU A 192 -9.18 -18.11 9.17
N VAL A 193 -9.44 -16.84 9.47
CA VAL A 193 -8.59 -15.71 9.07
C VAL A 193 -8.60 -14.62 10.13
N LYS A 194 -7.42 -14.15 10.51
CA LYS A 194 -7.21 -13.03 11.41
C LYS A 194 -6.36 -11.98 10.71
N GLU A 195 -6.93 -10.81 10.44
CA GLU A 195 -6.14 -9.65 10.01
C GLU A 195 -5.28 -9.17 11.18
N LYS A 196 -3.99 -9.01 10.93
CA LYS A 196 -3.04 -8.50 11.90
C LYS A 196 -2.57 -7.11 11.51
N ALA A 197 -2.27 -6.29 12.50
CA ALA A 197 -1.73 -4.96 12.28
C ALA A 197 -0.43 -5.04 11.47
N SER A 198 -0.34 -4.22 10.43
CA SER A 198 0.83 -4.09 9.57
C SER A 198 1.49 -2.74 9.80
N PHE A 199 2.78 -2.75 10.12
CA PHE A 199 3.60 -1.56 10.32
C PHE A 199 4.35 -1.24 9.04
N TYR A 200 4.27 0.02 8.60
CA TYR A 200 4.96 0.50 7.41
C TYR A 200 6.03 1.52 7.78
N LEU A 201 7.20 1.35 7.18
CA LEU A 201 8.26 2.36 7.14
C LEU A 201 8.53 2.69 5.68
N THR A 202 8.46 3.96 5.32
CA THR A 202 8.72 4.40 3.95
C THR A 202 9.68 5.56 3.92
N GLY A 203 10.43 5.69 2.84
CA GLY A 203 11.32 6.81 2.62
C GLY A 203 11.71 6.95 1.15
N GLY A 204 12.09 8.15 0.79
CA GLY A 204 12.60 8.45 -0.54
C GLY A 204 13.35 9.76 -0.58
N TYR A 205 14.22 9.89 -1.57
CA TYR A 205 15.01 11.08 -1.83
C TYR A 205 14.96 11.43 -3.31
N VAL A 206 14.83 12.69 -3.65
CA VAL A 206 14.88 13.20 -5.03
C VAL A 206 16.19 13.95 -5.25
N TRP A 207 16.99 13.42 -6.14
CA TRP A 207 18.29 13.99 -6.50
C TRP A 207 18.21 14.62 -7.89
N GLN A 208 18.49 15.92 -7.97
CA GLN A 208 18.63 16.61 -9.25
C GLN A 208 20.01 16.28 -9.83
N VAL A 209 20.05 15.32 -10.76
CA VAL A 209 21.31 14.88 -11.41
C VAL A 209 21.76 15.89 -12.48
N SER A 210 20.79 16.42 -13.24
CA SER A 210 21.00 17.46 -14.25
C SER A 210 19.71 18.30 -14.40
N PRO A 211 19.71 19.42 -15.13
CA PRO A 211 18.50 20.20 -15.36
C PRO A 211 17.30 19.39 -15.89
N ASN A 212 17.57 18.32 -16.64
CA ASN A 212 16.55 17.49 -17.28
C ASN A 212 16.43 16.09 -16.71
N LEU A 213 17.14 15.78 -15.62
CA LEU A 213 17.16 14.43 -15.02
C LEU A 213 17.11 14.50 -13.52
N LYS A 214 16.07 13.89 -12.93
CA LYS A 214 15.97 13.64 -11.50
C LYS A 214 16.04 12.14 -11.23
N PHE A 215 16.71 11.76 -10.16
CA PHE A 215 16.84 10.39 -9.67
C PHE A 215 16.13 10.27 -8.33
N LYS A 216 15.26 9.25 -8.18
CA LYS A 216 14.49 9.03 -6.96
C LYS A 216 14.60 7.56 -6.52
N PRO A 217 15.50 7.23 -5.60
CA PRO A 217 15.43 6.01 -4.83
C PRO A 217 14.31 6.08 -3.81
N THR A 218 13.60 4.95 -3.58
CA THR A 218 12.58 4.81 -2.55
C THR A 218 12.68 3.47 -1.85
N LEU A 219 12.23 3.43 -0.61
CA LEU A 219 12.16 2.25 0.23
C LEU A 219 10.78 2.16 0.85
N LEU A 220 10.21 0.96 0.86
CA LEU A 220 9.06 0.60 1.68
C LEU A 220 9.39 -0.69 2.43
N SER A 221 9.18 -0.70 3.74
CA SER A 221 9.22 -1.89 4.57
C SER A 221 7.88 -2.13 5.23
N LYS A 222 7.36 -3.35 5.14
CA LYS A 222 6.13 -3.80 5.78
C LYS A 222 6.47 -4.90 6.78
N ILE A 223 6.05 -4.71 8.02
CA ILE A 223 6.21 -5.66 9.13
C ILE A 223 4.82 -6.04 9.62
N THR A 224 4.46 -7.31 9.46
CA THR A 224 3.18 -7.85 9.96
C THR A 224 3.48 -9.01 10.89
N THR A 225 2.86 -9.04 12.07
CA THR A 225 3.07 -10.11 13.04
C THR A 225 2.72 -11.47 12.44
N GLY A 226 3.68 -12.40 12.41
CA GLY A 226 3.49 -13.75 11.85
C GLY A 226 3.63 -13.83 10.33
N SER A 227 4.10 -12.78 9.67
CA SER A 227 4.47 -12.79 8.25
C SER A 227 5.96 -12.46 8.10
N PRO A 228 6.63 -12.92 7.03
CA PRO A 228 7.99 -12.50 6.72
C PRO A 228 8.08 -10.98 6.55
N LEU A 229 9.23 -10.42 6.94
CA LEU A 229 9.54 -9.02 6.67
C LEU A 229 9.55 -8.78 5.16
N GLN A 230 8.79 -7.80 4.70
CA GLN A 230 8.78 -7.39 3.32
C GLN A 230 9.55 -6.08 3.15
N ILE A 231 10.41 -6.04 2.14
CA ILE A 231 11.21 -4.88 1.78
C ILE A 231 11.08 -4.66 0.27
N ASP A 232 10.64 -3.47 -0.11
CA ASP A 232 10.56 -3.01 -1.49
C ASP A 232 11.52 -1.83 -1.68
N VAL A 233 12.44 -1.96 -2.61
CA VAL A 233 13.36 -0.89 -3.01
C VAL A 233 13.08 -0.54 -4.46
N SER A 234 12.95 0.73 -4.77
CA SER A 234 12.82 1.16 -6.16
C SER A 234 13.75 2.31 -6.50
N THR A 235 14.08 2.42 -7.77
CA THR A 235 14.82 3.54 -8.35
C THR A 235 14.08 4.06 -9.56
N ASN A 236 13.81 5.37 -9.57
CA ASN A 236 13.05 6.02 -10.63
C ASN A 236 13.83 7.20 -11.19
N PHE A 237 13.83 7.33 -12.50
CA PHE A 237 14.45 8.42 -13.25
C PHE A 237 13.37 9.23 -13.93
N LEU A 238 13.25 10.52 -13.58
CA LEU A 238 12.36 11.47 -14.25
C LEU A 238 13.15 12.29 -15.26
N LEU A 239 12.79 12.14 -16.54
CA LEU A 239 13.40 12.81 -17.68
C LEU A 239 12.49 13.93 -18.18
N TYR A 240 13.06 15.12 -18.35
CA TYR A 240 12.39 16.32 -18.91
C TYR A 240 11.08 16.69 -18.16
N ASP A 241 10.96 16.34 -16.86
CA ASP A 241 9.75 16.48 -16.05
C ASP A 241 8.49 15.82 -16.67
N LYS A 242 8.68 14.85 -17.57
CA LYS A 242 7.59 14.19 -18.31
C LYS A 242 7.63 12.67 -18.27
N PHE A 243 8.79 12.07 -18.47
CA PHE A 243 8.92 10.62 -18.56
C PHE A 243 9.57 10.08 -17.30
N THR A 244 8.93 9.16 -16.63
CA THR A 244 9.55 8.39 -15.55
C THR A 244 9.78 6.96 -16.01
N LEU A 245 11.00 6.48 -15.80
CA LEU A 245 11.37 5.08 -15.96
C LEU A 245 11.95 4.60 -14.64
N GLY A 246 11.59 3.40 -14.22
CA GLY A 246 12.04 2.87 -12.95
C GLY A 246 12.15 1.36 -12.95
N VAL A 247 12.88 0.88 -11.96
CA VAL A 247 12.95 -0.53 -11.59
C VAL A 247 12.70 -0.66 -10.10
N ALA A 248 12.04 -1.74 -9.70
CA ALA A 248 11.82 -2.06 -8.31
C ALA A 248 12.22 -3.51 -8.03
N TYR A 249 12.62 -3.76 -6.81
CA TYR A 249 12.90 -5.09 -6.30
C TYR A 249 12.19 -5.29 -4.98
N ARG A 250 11.32 -6.27 -4.92
CA ARG A 250 10.69 -6.76 -3.70
C ARG A 250 11.44 -7.98 -3.24
N TRP A 251 12.02 -7.88 -2.06
CA TRP A 251 12.85 -8.94 -1.48
C TRP A 251 12.11 -10.28 -1.49
N ASP A 252 12.76 -11.30 -2.07
CA ASP A 252 12.27 -12.69 -2.16
C ASP A 252 10.85 -12.81 -2.77
N SER A 253 10.52 -11.92 -3.73
CA SER A 253 9.20 -11.91 -4.37
C SER A 253 9.28 -11.56 -5.86
N ALA A 254 9.66 -10.32 -6.23
CA ALA A 254 9.56 -9.88 -7.61
C ALA A 254 10.61 -8.81 -8.00
N ILE A 255 10.92 -8.77 -9.29
CA ILE A 255 11.59 -7.66 -9.95
C ILE A 255 10.56 -6.96 -10.85
N SER A 256 10.53 -5.63 -10.82
CA SER A 256 9.52 -4.86 -11.54
C SER A 256 10.14 -3.79 -12.43
N ALA A 257 9.53 -3.58 -13.59
CA ALA A 257 9.77 -2.43 -14.45
C ALA A 257 8.60 -1.45 -14.34
N LEU A 258 8.91 -0.15 -14.23
CA LEU A 258 7.95 0.92 -14.07
C LEU A 258 8.13 1.97 -15.18
N ALA A 259 7.04 2.47 -15.71
CA ALA A 259 7.03 3.60 -16.62
C ALA A 259 5.86 4.53 -16.31
N ALA A 260 6.10 5.86 -16.36
CA ALA A 260 5.02 6.82 -16.23
C ALA A 260 5.25 8.02 -17.16
N PHE A 261 4.15 8.66 -17.54
CA PHE A 261 4.15 9.79 -18.46
C PHE A 261 3.22 10.90 -17.98
N GLN A 262 3.77 12.11 -17.84
CA GLN A 262 3.03 13.31 -17.54
C GLN A 262 2.36 13.83 -18.81
N ILE A 263 1.06 13.55 -18.95
CA ILE A 263 0.26 13.93 -20.14
C ILE A 263 0.06 15.45 -20.20
N SER A 264 -0.23 16.03 -19.05
CA SER A 264 -0.40 17.48 -18.86
C SER A 264 -0.01 17.84 -17.42
N ASP A 265 -0.03 19.12 -17.06
CA ASP A 265 0.23 19.56 -15.68
C ASP A 265 -0.67 18.83 -14.65
N SER A 266 -1.89 18.45 -15.06
CA SER A 266 -2.89 17.83 -14.18
C SER A 266 -2.96 16.31 -14.27
N TRP A 267 -2.45 15.67 -15.32
CA TRP A 267 -2.66 14.25 -15.58
C TRP A 267 -1.33 13.51 -15.69
N LEU A 268 -1.16 12.49 -14.86
CA LEU A 268 -0.06 11.51 -14.91
C LEU A 268 -0.65 10.11 -15.06
N ILE A 269 -0.13 9.33 -16.00
CA ILE A 269 -0.42 7.91 -16.17
C ILE A 269 0.84 7.09 -15.94
N GLY A 270 0.70 5.90 -15.35
CA GLY A 270 1.82 4.99 -15.18
C GLY A 270 1.39 3.54 -15.24
N VAL A 271 2.36 2.69 -15.57
CA VAL A 271 2.22 1.24 -15.63
C VAL A 271 3.43 0.59 -14.95
N ALA A 272 3.22 -0.59 -14.37
CA ALA A 272 4.29 -1.45 -13.89
C ALA A 272 4.01 -2.90 -14.24
N TYR A 273 5.08 -3.64 -14.48
CA TYR A 273 5.04 -5.08 -14.68
C TYR A 273 5.99 -5.75 -13.71
N ASP A 274 5.46 -6.71 -12.95
CA ASP A 274 6.22 -7.48 -11.97
C ASP A 274 6.49 -8.88 -12.52
N MET A 275 7.74 -9.28 -12.45
CA MET A 275 8.19 -10.63 -12.75
C MET A 275 8.53 -11.31 -11.42
N GLU A 276 7.81 -12.41 -11.13
CA GLU A 276 8.06 -13.22 -9.94
C GLU A 276 9.46 -13.82 -9.97
N THR A 277 10.17 -13.78 -8.83
CA THR A 277 11.49 -14.40 -8.66
C THR A 277 11.43 -15.69 -7.85
N THR A 278 10.26 -16.04 -7.36
CA THR A 278 10.00 -17.26 -6.58
C THR A 278 9.66 -18.44 -7.49
N SER A 279 9.52 -19.64 -6.91
CA SER A 279 9.07 -20.84 -7.64
C SER A 279 7.68 -20.71 -8.28
N TYR A 280 6.87 -19.74 -7.84
CA TYR A 280 5.56 -19.44 -8.44
C TYR A 280 5.66 -18.86 -9.86
N SER A 281 6.83 -18.35 -10.28
CA SER A 281 7.06 -17.86 -11.64
C SER A 281 6.80 -18.91 -12.74
N ALA A 282 6.88 -20.20 -12.40
CA ALA A 282 6.58 -21.28 -13.33
C ALA A 282 5.07 -21.44 -13.64
N TYR A 283 4.19 -20.82 -12.83
CA TYR A 283 2.75 -21.02 -12.89
C TYR A 283 1.96 -19.77 -13.29
N ASN A 284 2.63 -18.62 -13.45
CA ASN A 284 1.98 -17.36 -13.80
C ASN A 284 2.83 -16.55 -14.78
N ASN A 285 2.21 -15.56 -15.42
CA ASN A 285 2.84 -14.66 -16.37
C ASN A 285 3.12 -13.27 -15.74
N GLY A 286 3.52 -13.23 -14.46
CA GLY A 286 3.79 -11.99 -13.74
C GLY A 286 2.53 -11.23 -13.33
N SER A 287 2.68 -9.96 -12.97
CA SER A 287 1.58 -9.10 -12.54
C SER A 287 1.64 -7.75 -13.26
N LEU A 288 0.48 -7.20 -13.57
CA LEU A 288 0.35 -5.90 -14.25
C LEU A 288 -0.33 -4.90 -13.32
N GLU A 289 0.20 -3.67 -13.29
CA GLU A 289 -0.36 -2.56 -12.54
C GLU A 289 -0.43 -1.32 -13.42
N ALA A 290 -1.52 -0.56 -13.30
CA ALA A 290 -1.69 0.72 -13.96
C ALA A 290 -2.27 1.74 -12.99
N PHE A 291 -1.87 3.01 -13.13
CA PHE A 291 -2.50 4.10 -12.40
C PHE A 291 -2.75 5.33 -13.26
N LEU A 292 -3.71 6.12 -12.84
CA LEU A 292 -4.02 7.44 -13.36
C LEU A 292 -4.10 8.41 -12.18
N ARG A 293 -3.31 9.48 -12.18
CA ARG A 293 -3.36 10.55 -11.20
C ARG A 293 -3.88 11.83 -11.83
N PHE A 294 -4.81 12.47 -11.12
CA PHE A 294 -5.34 13.79 -11.45
C PHE A 294 -5.03 14.78 -10.34
N GLU A 295 -4.52 15.97 -10.70
CA GLU A 295 -4.24 17.07 -9.78
C GLU A 295 -4.90 18.34 -10.26
N LEU A 296 -5.65 19.01 -9.36
CA LEU A 296 -6.34 20.26 -9.66
C LEU A 296 -5.55 21.45 -9.09
N PHE A 297 -4.87 22.16 -9.96
CA PHE A 297 -4.13 23.37 -9.60
C PHE A 297 -5.07 24.60 -9.60
N LYS A 298 -5.10 25.37 -8.50
CA LYS A 298 -5.80 26.67 -8.49
C LYS A 298 -5.02 27.67 -9.36
N LYS A 299 -5.74 28.37 -10.23
CA LYS A 299 -5.21 29.28 -11.26
C LYS A 299 -4.27 30.39 -10.76
N TYR A 300 -4.23 30.65 -9.43
CA TYR A 300 -3.51 31.77 -8.82
C TYR A 300 -2.34 31.36 -7.90
N ASN A 301 -2.18 30.06 -7.59
CA ASN A 301 -1.08 29.55 -6.78
C ASN A 301 -0.47 28.33 -7.47
N LYS A 302 0.07 28.54 -8.66
CA LYS A 302 0.90 27.53 -9.32
C LYS A 302 2.28 27.54 -8.65
N MET A 303 2.35 27.16 -7.38
CA MET A 303 3.60 26.61 -6.89
C MET A 303 3.73 25.23 -7.55
N LEU A 304 4.45 25.20 -8.66
CA LEU A 304 5.04 23.99 -9.18
C LEU A 304 6.03 23.51 -8.11
N THR A 305 5.52 22.85 -7.09
CA THR A 305 6.41 22.09 -6.23
C THR A 305 6.93 20.97 -7.10
N PRO A 306 8.23 20.86 -7.34
CA PRO A 306 8.83 19.78 -8.13
C PRO A 306 8.82 18.47 -7.33
N ARG A 307 7.77 18.27 -6.51
CA ARG A 307 7.63 17.07 -5.72
C ARG A 307 7.33 15.91 -6.65
N PHE A 308 8.37 15.19 -6.98
CA PHE A 308 8.34 13.93 -7.71
C PHE A 308 7.75 12.77 -6.86
N PHE A 309 7.07 13.10 -5.73
CA PHE A 309 6.46 12.10 -4.84
C PHE A 309 5.10 12.58 -4.32
#